data_e1a3df9e5a71c0f3cdb5e78e3f02c6ca
#
_entry.id   e1a3df9e5a71c0f3cdb5e78e3f02c6ca
#
_cell.length_a   1.000
_cell.length_b   1.000
_cell.length_c   1.000
_cell.angle_alpha   90.00
_cell.angle_beta   90.00
_cell.angle_gamma   90.00
#
_symmetry.space_group_name_H-M   'P 1'
#
loop_
_entity.id
_entity.type
_entity.pdbx_description
1 polymer ?
#
loop_
_entity_poly.entity_id
_entity_poly.type
_entity_poly.pdbx_seq_one_letter_code
_entity_poly.pdbx_strand_id
1 'polypeptide(L)'
;MSAVRFKVGGVPEHFNYPWYMTGEDHPEFEWVVQPGGTGAMCEGLRNGNLDVALMLTEGAVADLHKGNPSRIIGTYVSSPLTWGIHVAADSPYQSVADLEGKVFGISRYTSGSHLMAYVNARQ
;
A
#
# COMPACT_ATOMS: atom_id res chain seq x y z
N MET A 1 -5.18 4.74 -34.64
CA MET A 1 -5.75 5.02 -33.29
C MET A 1 -4.67 4.69 -32.26
N SER A 2 -4.28 5.64 -31.44
CA SER A 2 -3.39 5.36 -30.32
C SER A 2 -4.14 4.41 -29.36
N ALA A 3 -3.59 3.23 -29.10
CA ALA A 3 -4.15 2.32 -28.11
C ALA A 3 -4.19 3.05 -26.76
N VAL A 4 -5.31 2.96 -26.06
CA VAL A 4 -5.44 3.51 -24.71
C VAL A 4 -4.47 2.75 -23.83
N ARG A 5 -3.50 3.45 -23.28
CA ARG A 5 -2.49 2.87 -22.39
C ARG A 5 -2.84 3.18 -20.95
N PHE A 6 -3.18 2.16 -20.18
CA PHE A 6 -3.49 2.32 -18.77
C PHE A 6 -2.21 2.49 -17.94
N LYS A 7 -2.23 3.45 -17.02
CA LYS A 7 -1.15 3.64 -16.02
C LYS A 7 -1.48 2.84 -14.77
N VAL A 8 -0.73 1.77 -14.55
CA VAL A 8 -0.88 0.87 -13.41
C VAL A 8 0.20 1.15 -12.38
N GLY A 9 -0.18 1.66 -11.22
CA GLY A 9 0.76 2.04 -10.16
C GLY A 9 0.91 0.97 -9.08
N GLY A 10 2.12 0.79 -8.58
CA GLY A 10 2.41 -0.07 -7.43
C GLY A 10 3.75 0.26 -6.77
N VAL A 11 3.92 -0.21 -5.53
CA VAL A 11 5.16 -0.04 -4.78
C VAL A 11 6.27 -0.93 -5.36
N PRO A 12 7.55 -0.54 -5.22
CA PRO A 12 8.70 -1.33 -5.70
C PRO A 12 8.97 -2.53 -4.76
N GLU A 13 8.04 -3.45 -4.68
CA GLU A 13 8.13 -4.64 -3.83
C GLU A 13 8.03 -5.92 -4.68
N HIS A 14 8.58 -7.02 -4.18
CA HIS A 14 8.75 -8.28 -4.92
C HIS A 14 7.45 -8.85 -5.48
N PHE A 15 6.33 -8.72 -4.79
CA PHE A 15 5.04 -9.22 -5.26
C PHE A 15 4.48 -8.43 -6.46
N ASN A 16 5.01 -7.25 -6.75
CA ASN A 16 4.67 -6.47 -7.94
C ASN A 16 5.60 -6.76 -9.14
N TYR A 17 6.62 -7.60 -8.96
CA TYR A 17 7.56 -7.95 -10.02
C TYR A 17 6.90 -8.53 -11.28
N PRO A 18 5.84 -9.36 -11.20
CA PRO A 18 5.12 -9.82 -12.38
C PRO A 18 4.58 -8.68 -13.26
N TRP A 19 4.09 -7.61 -12.67
CA TRP A 19 3.62 -6.43 -13.42
C TRP A 19 4.75 -5.72 -14.15
N TYR A 20 5.90 -5.61 -13.50
CA TYR A 20 7.08 -5.02 -14.11
C TYR A 20 7.53 -5.82 -15.33
N MET A 21 7.64 -7.14 -15.22
CA MET A 21 8.04 -8.00 -16.34
C MET A 21 7.02 -8.01 -17.47
N THR A 22 5.74 -8.11 -17.12
CA THR A 22 4.65 -8.19 -18.10
C THR A 22 4.50 -6.89 -18.88
N GLY A 23 4.82 -5.74 -18.29
CA GLY A 23 4.71 -4.43 -18.93
C GLY A 23 5.55 -4.26 -20.18
N GLU A 24 6.64 -5.02 -20.33
CA GLU A 24 7.47 -5.00 -21.53
C GLU A 24 6.76 -5.67 -22.73
N ASP A 25 5.95 -6.70 -22.47
CA ASP A 25 5.24 -7.49 -23.49
C ASP A 25 3.81 -6.99 -23.76
N HIS A 26 3.28 -6.11 -22.90
CA HIS A 26 1.91 -5.63 -22.92
C HIS A 26 1.83 -4.11 -23.08
N PRO A 27 1.83 -3.60 -24.34
CA PRO A 27 1.83 -2.17 -24.62
C PRO A 27 0.54 -1.45 -24.21
N GLU A 28 -0.53 -2.18 -23.84
CA GLU A 28 -1.80 -1.65 -23.39
C GLU A 28 -1.73 -1.02 -22.00
N PHE A 29 -0.69 -1.31 -21.20
CA PHE A 29 -0.49 -0.65 -19.92
C PHE A 29 0.97 -0.18 -19.71
N GLU A 30 1.12 0.79 -18.83
CA GLU A 30 2.39 1.31 -18.35
C GLU A 30 2.50 1.03 -16.86
N TRP A 31 3.55 0.31 -16.47
CA TRP A 31 3.86 0.12 -15.05
C TRP A 31 4.52 1.37 -14.48
N VAL A 32 3.90 1.96 -13.47
CA VAL A 32 4.37 3.18 -12.80
C VAL A 32 4.79 2.85 -11.37
N VAL A 33 6.09 2.89 -11.12
CA VAL A 33 6.63 2.65 -9.78
C VAL A 33 6.25 3.80 -8.83
N GLN A 34 5.63 3.45 -7.69
CA GLN A 34 5.15 4.39 -6.69
C GLN A 34 5.87 4.22 -5.34
N PRO A 35 7.07 4.75 -5.18
CA PRO A 35 7.83 4.62 -3.93
C PRO A 35 7.15 5.35 -2.75
N GLY A 36 6.28 6.30 -3.04
CA GLY A 36 5.44 6.98 -2.04
C GLY A 36 4.33 6.12 -1.43
N GLY A 37 4.13 4.90 -1.96
CA GLY A 37 3.23 3.90 -1.40
C GLY A 37 1.75 4.24 -1.55
N THR A 38 0.94 3.66 -0.67
CA THR A 38 -0.53 3.75 -0.71
C THR A 38 -1.04 5.18 -0.81
N GLY A 39 -0.48 6.11 -0.05
CA GLY A 39 -0.91 7.51 -0.08
C GLY A 39 -0.71 8.16 -1.45
N ALA A 40 0.47 7.96 -2.06
CA ALA A 40 0.77 8.48 -3.40
C ALA A 40 -0.12 7.83 -4.48
N MET A 41 -0.42 6.53 -4.33
CA MET A 41 -1.33 5.82 -5.24
C MET A 41 -2.77 6.33 -5.14
N CYS A 42 -3.27 6.57 -3.92
CA CYS A 42 -4.58 7.18 -3.69
C CYS A 42 -4.68 8.57 -4.32
N GLU A 43 -3.64 9.39 -4.18
CA GLU A 43 -3.55 10.69 -4.82
C GLU A 43 -3.50 10.58 -6.34
N GLY A 44 -2.69 9.65 -6.86
CA GLY A 44 -2.58 9.39 -8.30
C GLY A 44 -3.92 9.00 -8.95
N LEU A 45 -4.71 8.16 -8.29
CA LEU A 45 -6.07 7.80 -8.72
C LEU A 45 -7.02 9.02 -8.67
N ARG A 46 -6.95 9.81 -7.60
CA ARG A 46 -7.80 11.00 -7.44
C ARG A 46 -7.56 12.05 -8.51
N ASN A 47 -6.29 12.24 -8.88
CA ASN A 47 -5.87 13.26 -9.83
C ASN A 47 -5.82 12.76 -11.29
N GLY A 48 -6.14 11.47 -11.54
CA GLY A 48 -6.08 10.88 -12.87
C GLY A 48 -4.64 10.64 -13.38
N ASN A 49 -3.64 10.66 -12.49
CA ASN A 49 -2.25 10.33 -12.83
C ASN A 49 -2.02 8.81 -12.88
N LEU A 50 -2.91 8.04 -12.28
CA LEU A 50 -2.99 6.58 -12.37
C LEU A 50 -4.42 6.20 -12.75
N ASP A 51 -4.55 5.17 -13.59
CA ASP A 51 -5.84 4.57 -13.95
C ASP A 51 -6.16 3.39 -13.03
N VAL A 52 -5.14 2.65 -12.61
CA VAL A 52 -5.22 1.49 -11.72
C VAL A 52 -4.10 1.57 -10.69
N ALA A 53 -4.35 1.08 -9.49
CA ALA A 53 -3.32 0.97 -8.46
C ALA A 53 -3.43 -0.36 -7.70
N LEU A 54 -2.27 -0.97 -7.45
CA LEU A 54 -2.13 -2.15 -6.58
C LEU A 54 -1.68 -1.66 -5.21
N MET A 55 -2.58 -1.75 -4.24
CA MET A 55 -2.32 -1.23 -2.90
C MET A 55 -2.96 -2.09 -1.83
N LEU A 56 -2.58 -1.86 -0.59
CA LEU A 56 -3.16 -2.53 0.57
C LEU A 56 -4.64 -2.19 0.71
N THR A 57 -5.46 -3.21 0.98
CA THR A 57 -6.92 -3.08 1.08
C THR A 57 -7.35 -2.07 2.12
N GLU A 58 -6.72 -2.08 3.30
CA GLU A 58 -7.05 -1.15 4.38
C GLU A 58 -6.83 0.31 4.00
N GLY A 59 -5.75 0.59 3.25
CA GLY A 59 -5.48 1.94 2.74
C GLY A 59 -6.48 2.36 1.67
N ALA A 60 -6.82 1.46 0.74
CA ALA A 60 -7.84 1.70 -0.28
C ALA A 60 -9.20 2.01 0.35
N VAL A 61 -9.66 1.18 1.30
CA VAL A 61 -10.95 1.37 2.00
C VAL A 61 -10.97 2.68 2.77
N ALA A 62 -9.89 3.01 3.49
CA ALA A 62 -9.80 4.26 4.24
C ALA A 62 -9.89 5.50 3.33
N ASP A 63 -9.30 5.44 2.13
CA ASP A 63 -9.33 6.56 1.19
C ASP A 63 -10.66 6.67 0.43
N LEU A 64 -11.28 5.54 0.09
CA LEU A 64 -12.65 5.49 -0.45
C LEU A 64 -13.65 6.11 0.53
N HIS A 65 -13.51 5.82 1.82
CA HIS A 65 -14.34 6.43 2.86
C HIS A 65 -14.18 7.96 2.94
N LYS A 66 -13.01 8.48 2.55
CA LYS A 66 -12.73 9.92 2.44
C LYS A 66 -13.18 10.54 1.13
N GLY A 67 -13.88 9.79 0.28
CA GLY A 67 -14.46 10.30 -0.96
C GLY A 67 -13.56 10.17 -2.19
N ASN A 68 -12.57 9.27 -2.19
CA ASN A 68 -11.85 8.97 -3.44
C ASN A 68 -12.83 8.40 -4.47
N PRO A 69 -12.87 8.90 -5.72
CA PRO A 69 -13.84 8.47 -6.73
C PRO A 69 -13.54 7.11 -7.36
N SER A 70 -12.44 6.47 -6.97
CA SER A 70 -12.06 5.14 -7.46
C SER A 70 -12.94 4.01 -6.89
N ARG A 71 -12.72 2.80 -7.34
CA ARG A 71 -13.39 1.59 -6.83
C ARG A 71 -12.43 0.41 -6.81
N ILE A 72 -12.68 -0.54 -5.92
CA ILE A 72 -11.97 -1.83 -5.91
C ILE A 72 -12.57 -2.69 -7.03
N ILE A 73 -11.72 -3.15 -7.95
CA ILE A 73 -12.13 -3.97 -9.12
C ILE A 73 -11.70 -5.43 -9.01
N GLY A 74 -10.83 -5.77 -8.07
CA GLY A 74 -10.38 -7.15 -7.89
C GLY A 74 -9.39 -7.28 -6.74
N THR A 75 -9.07 -8.54 -6.42
CA THR A 75 -8.05 -8.93 -5.46
C THR A 75 -6.84 -9.47 -6.20
N TYR A 76 -5.68 -8.88 -5.96
CA TYR A 76 -4.41 -9.34 -6.54
C TYR A 76 -3.75 -10.41 -5.66
N VAL A 77 -3.69 -10.17 -4.35
CA VAL A 77 -3.18 -11.12 -3.36
C VAL A 77 -4.31 -11.49 -2.42
N SER A 78 -4.70 -12.78 -2.39
CA SER A 78 -5.82 -13.28 -1.60
C SER A 78 -5.47 -13.63 -0.15
N SER A 79 -4.18 -13.86 0.15
CA SER A 79 -3.75 -14.13 1.52
C SER A 79 -3.71 -12.84 2.34
N PRO A 80 -4.17 -12.85 3.60
CA PRO A 80 -4.04 -11.70 4.47
C PRO A 80 -2.57 -11.44 4.80
N LEU A 81 -2.23 -10.15 5.01
CA LEU A 81 -0.94 -9.78 5.55
C LEU A 81 -0.84 -10.17 7.02
N THR A 82 0.31 -10.74 7.40
CA THR A 82 0.66 -10.94 8.81
C THR A 82 1.51 -9.76 9.26
N TRP A 83 0.97 -8.96 10.16
CA TRP A 83 1.67 -7.83 10.74
C TRP A 83 2.43 -8.25 11.99
N GLY A 84 3.72 -7.92 12.05
CA GLY A 84 4.58 -8.12 13.21
C GLY A 84 4.98 -6.79 13.84
N ILE A 85 5.02 -6.76 15.18
CA ILE A 85 5.66 -5.69 15.94
C ILE A 85 7.06 -6.15 16.27
N HIS A 86 8.05 -5.42 15.79
CA HIS A 86 9.47 -5.76 15.96
C HIS A 86 10.12 -4.78 16.92
N VAL A 87 10.89 -5.31 17.83
CA VAL A 87 11.72 -4.55 18.76
C VAL A 87 13.18 -5.04 18.67
N ALA A 88 14.14 -4.25 19.13
CA ALA A 88 15.52 -4.69 19.16
C ALA A 88 15.66 -5.95 20.04
N ALA A 89 16.51 -6.90 19.62
CA ALA A 89 16.67 -8.18 20.31
C ALA A 89 17.15 -8.05 21.75
N ASP A 90 17.88 -6.97 22.06
CA ASP A 90 18.42 -6.61 23.36
C ASP A 90 17.52 -5.63 24.13
N SER A 91 16.33 -5.31 23.60
CA SER A 91 15.39 -4.42 24.30
C SER A 91 14.72 -5.15 25.49
N PRO A 92 14.26 -4.37 26.50
CA PRO A 92 13.57 -4.95 27.63
C PRO A 92 12.11 -5.34 27.37
N TYR A 93 11.59 -5.07 26.16
CA TYR A 93 10.19 -5.27 25.84
C TYR A 93 9.90 -6.74 25.52
N GLN A 94 8.95 -7.35 26.26
CA GLN A 94 8.57 -8.76 26.15
C GLN A 94 7.12 -8.92 25.68
N SER A 95 6.32 -7.87 25.78
CA SER A 95 4.90 -7.88 25.43
C SER A 95 4.47 -6.58 24.76
N VAL A 96 3.31 -6.58 24.11
CA VAL A 96 2.72 -5.37 23.51
C VAL A 96 2.43 -4.31 24.58
N ALA A 97 2.06 -4.73 25.78
CA ALA A 97 1.81 -3.79 26.91
C ALA A 97 3.03 -2.96 27.31
N ASP A 98 4.25 -3.49 27.12
CA ASP A 98 5.48 -2.76 27.42
C ASP A 98 5.72 -1.59 26.46
N LEU A 99 4.96 -1.54 25.36
CA LEU A 99 5.09 -0.53 24.32
C LEU A 99 4.16 0.67 24.51
N GLU A 100 3.40 0.72 25.60
CA GLU A 100 2.57 1.87 25.92
C GLU A 100 3.42 3.13 26.05
N GLY A 101 3.01 4.21 25.39
CA GLY A 101 3.72 5.48 25.38
C GLY A 101 5.05 5.49 24.61
N LYS A 102 5.38 4.41 23.88
CA LYS A 102 6.61 4.34 23.08
C LYS A 102 6.40 4.84 21.65
N VAL A 103 7.51 5.21 21.02
CA VAL A 103 7.50 5.68 19.63
C VAL A 103 7.52 4.50 18.68
N PHE A 104 6.55 4.47 17.75
CA PHE A 104 6.47 3.46 16.70
C PHE A 104 7.17 3.94 15.42
N GLY A 105 8.08 3.11 14.90
CA GLY A 105 8.63 3.28 13.57
C GLY A 105 7.63 2.82 12.52
N ILE A 106 7.35 3.65 11.54
CA ILE A 106 6.48 3.35 10.40
C ILE A 106 7.24 3.58 9.10
N SER A 107 6.84 2.91 8.02
CA SER A 107 7.53 3.09 6.72
C SER A 107 7.33 4.52 6.18
N ARG A 108 6.13 5.06 6.29
CA ARG A 108 5.77 6.44 5.92
C ARG A 108 4.35 6.76 6.38
N TYR A 109 4.01 8.03 6.44
CA TYR A 109 2.63 8.45 6.70
C TYR A 109 1.68 7.91 5.62
N THR A 110 0.44 7.60 6.00
CA THR A 110 -0.60 6.99 5.14
C THR A 110 -0.28 5.59 4.59
N SER A 111 0.78 4.93 5.08
CA SER A 111 1.09 3.53 4.77
C SER A 111 0.26 2.56 5.59
N GLY A 112 0.28 1.26 5.22
CA GLY A 112 -0.32 0.19 6.02
C GLY A 112 0.27 0.12 7.43
N SER A 113 1.60 0.25 7.59
CA SER A 113 2.24 0.27 8.92
C SER A 113 1.79 1.44 9.78
N HIS A 114 1.50 2.60 9.19
CA HIS A 114 0.95 3.74 9.91
C HIS A 114 -0.46 3.45 10.43
N LEU A 115 -1.33 2.88 9.59
CA LEU A 115 -2.68 2.50 10.01
C LEU A 115 -2.64 1.42 11.10
N MET A 116 -1.79 0.38 10.92
CA MET A 116 -1.69 -0.71 11.88
C MET A 116 -1.12 -0.29 13.23
N ALA A 117 -0.27 0.73 13.28
CA ALA A 117 0.15 1.31 14.55
C ALA A 117 -1.04 1.86 15.35
N TYR A 118 -1.98 2.56 14.69
CA TYR A 118 -3.22 3.02 15.35
C TYR A 118 -4.16 1.89 15.74
N VAL A 119 -4.30 0.86 14.89
CA VAL A 119 -5.12 -0.30 15.20
C VAL A 119 -4.58 -1.00 16.44
N ASN A 120 -3.27 -1.20 16.51
CA ASN A 120 -2.62 -1.82 17.66
C ASN A 120 -2.78 -1.01 18.96
N ALA A 121 -2.67 0.32 18.87
CA ALA A 121 -2.81 1.20 20.04
C ALA A 121 -4.22 1.26 20.64
N ARG A 122 -5.22 0.69 19.95
CA ARG A 122 -6.62 0.63 20.42
C ARG A 122 -7.02 -0.71 21.03
N GLN A 123 -6.17 -1.71 20.95
CA GLN A 123 -6.36 -3.02 21.56
C GLN A 123 -5.81 -3.07 22.98
#